data_eaf4ac7416ef8056eb49ed63c9af29ac
#
_entry.id   eaf4ac7416ef8056eb49ed63c9af29ac
#
_cell.length_a   1.000
_cell.length_b   1.000
_cell.length_c   1.000
_cell.angle_alpha   90.00
_cell.angle_beta   90.00
_cell.angle_gamma   90.00
#
_symmetry.space_group_name_H-M   'P 1'
#
loop_
_entity.id
_entity.type
_entity.pdbx_description
1 polymer ?
#
loop_
_entity_poly.entity_id
_entity_poly.type
_entity_poly.pdbx_seq_one_letter_code
_entity_poly.pdbx_strand_id
1 'polypeptide(L)'
;NQTLIERMLKQLEALSLKRIIIVIGYKGEKVRELIGDKINNTPVLYVENNVYDKTNNIYSLYLAKNYLVEDETILLESDLIFENSILSKLINHPYPNLAVVAKYQSWMDGTVVRLDEDNNILNFISKKAFQFCQKESYYKTVNIYKFSKEFSTNKYIPFLEAYCKALGNNEYYEQVLKVISLLDRPDLKALTITTEKWYEIDDQQDLNNAEALFSEGKQALSLYGKRYGGYWRFPMLLDFCYL
;
A
#
# COMPACT_ATOMS: atom_id res chain seq x y z
N ASN A 1 -7.10 22.22 5.56
CA ASN A 1 -7.40 21.06 4.72
C ASN A 1 -6.10 20.62 4.05
N GLN A 2 -5.74 19.35 4.18
CA GLN A 2 -4.56 18.74 3.59
C GLN A 2 -5.03 17.52 2.79
N THR A 3 -4.55 17.34 1.57
CA THR A 3 -4.84 16.15 0.77
C THR A 3 -4.05 14.94 1.28
N LEU A 4 -4.47 13.72 0.89
CA LEU A 4 -3.74 12.50 1.24
C LEU A 4 -2.29 12.54 0.74
N ILE A 5 -2.09 12.95 -0.51
CA ILE A 5 -0.76 13.02 -1.09
C ILE A 5 0.15 14.03 -0.39
N GLU A 6 -0.36 15.21 -0.03
CA GLU A 6 0.43 16.19 0.75
C GLU A 6 0.82 15.62 2.12
N ARG A 7 -0.10 14.91 2.79
CA ARG A 7 0.17 14.26 4.05
C ARG A 7 1.28 13.21 3.92
N MET A 8 1.17 12.33 2.93
CA MET A 8 2.15 11.28 2.65
C MET A 8 3.52 11.88 2.33
N LEU A 9 3.59 12.90 1.47
CA LEU A 9 4.83 13.57 1.11
C LEU A 9 5.50 14.21 2.32
N LYS A 10 4.73 14.83 3.23
CA LYS A 10 5.25 15.37 4.48
C LYS A 10 5.83 14.27 5.40
N GLN A 11 5.25 13.06 5.39
CA GLN A 11 5.81 11.93 6.12
C GLN A 11 7.13 11.46 5.51
N LEU A 12 7.23 11.47 4.17
CA LEU A 12 8.43 11.10 3.43
C LEU A 12 9.58 12.10 3.58
N GLU A 13 9.31 13.38 3.82
CA GLU A 13 10.34 14.41 4.06
C GLU A 13 11.32 14.03 5.18
N ALA A 14 10.81 13.37 6.23
CA ALA A 14 11.63 12.96 7.38
C ALA A 14 12.67 11.88 7.06
N LEU A 15 12.60 11.28 5.86
CA LEU A 15 13.38 10.09 5.50
C LEU A 15 14.66 10.38 4.72
N SER A 16 14.98 11.64 4.43
CA SER A 16 16.16 12.03 3.65
C SER A 16 16.28 11.26 2.31
N LEU A 17 15.19 11.16 1.58
CA LEU A 17 15.12 10.43 0.32
C LEU A 17 15.95 11.10 -0.77
N LYS A 18 16.57 10.32 -1.66
CA LYS A 18 17.28 10.81 -2.83
C LYS A 18 16.34 11.48 -3.83
N ARG A 19 15.15 10.95 -4.00
CA ARG A 19 14.08 11.44 -4.89
C ARG A 19 12.75 10.80 -4.53
N ILE A 20 11.67 11.39 -5.04
CA ILE A 20 10.32 10.84 -5.00
C ILE A 20 9.86 10.66 -6.44
N ILE A 21 9.33 9.48 -6.77
CA ILE A 21 8.76 9.20 -8.09
C ILE A 21 7.25 9.10 -7.93
N ILE A 22 6.51 9.91 -8.68
CA ILE A 22 5.04 9.87 -8.68
C ILE A 22 4.57 9.43 -10.06
N VAL A 23 3.86 8.31 -10.10
CA VAL A 23 3.19 7.89 -11.34
C VAL A 23 1.84 8.55 -11.40
N ILE A 24 1.60 9.33 -12.44
CA ILE A 24 0.38 10.12 -12.63
C ILE A 24 -0.40 9.65 -13.85
N GLY A 25 -1.72 9.85 -13.82
CA GLY A 25 -2.63 9.57 -14.94
C GLY A 25 -3.77 10.57 -14.91
N TYR A 26 -4.94 10.18 -14.40
CA TYR A 26 -6.10 11.06 -14.30
C TYR A 26 -5.78 12.36 -13.56
N LYS A 27 -6.03 13.49 -14.24
CA LYS A 27 -5.75 14.83 -13.69
C LYS A 27 -4.30 15.02 -13.21
N GLY A 28 -3.32 14.35 -13.85
CA GLY A 28 -1.91 14.41 -13.46
C GLY A 28 -1.36 15.83 -13.36
N GLU A 29 -1.79 16.76 -14.23
CA GLU A 29 -1.38 18.17 -14.17
C GLU A 29 -1.76 18.84 -12.85
N LYS A 30 -2.93 18.52 -12.28
CA LYS A 30 -3.31 19.04 -10.95
C LYS A 30 -2.41 18.53 -9.84
N VAL A 31 -1.91 17.30 -9.96
CA VAL A 31 -0.93 16.75 -9.03
C VAL A 31 0.41 17.48 -9.16
N ARG A 32 0.86 17.75 -10.40
CA ARG A 32 2.07 18.55 -10.64
C ARG A 32 1.96 19.98 -10.10
N GLU A 33 0.86 20.64 -10.37
CA GLU A 33 0.58 22.00 -9.87
C GLU A 33 0.57 22.06 -8.34
N LEU A 34 0.02 21.05 -7.67
CA LEU A 34 -0.07 20.99 -6.23
C LEU A 34 1.29 20.73 -5.57
N ILE A 35 2.10 19.84 -6.12
CA ILE A 35 3.32 19.32 -5.49
C ILE A 35 4.58 20.06 -6.00
N GLY A 36 4.63 20.40 -7.29
CA GLY A 36 5.80 20.96 -7.92
C GLY A 36 6.93 19.94 -8.17
N ASP A 37 8.15 20.44 -8.40
CA ASP A 37 9.28 19.60 -8.79
C ASP A 37 10.16 19.15 -7.61
N LYS A 38 9.82 19.57 -6.39
CA LYS A 38 10.57 19.21 -5.17
C LYS A 38 9.74 19.36 -3.92
N ILE A 39 10.05 18.54 -2.92
CA ILE A 39 9.59 18.67 -1.56
C ILE A 39 10.82 19.00 -0.70
N ASN A 40 10.89 20.22 -0.19
CA ASN A 40 12.12 20.77 0.39
C ASN A 40 13.33 20.59 -0.52
N ASN A 41 14.28 19.72 -0.16
CA ASN A 41 15.47 19.42 -0.96
C ASN A 41 15.37 18.12 -1.77
N THR A 42 14.26 17.37 -1.63
CA THR A 42 14.06 16.11 -2.33
C THR A 42 13.38 16.37 -3.68
N PRO A 43 14.01 16.04 -4.82
CA PRO A 43 13.40 16.19 -6.13
C PRO A 43 12.23 15.24 -6.31
N VAL A 44 11.17 15.73 -6.97
CA VAL A 44 10.00 14.96 -7.38
C VAL A 44 10.05 14.76 -8.88
N LEU A 45 9.99 13.52 -9.32
CA LEU A 45 9.95 13.14 -10.71
C LEU A 45 8.60 12.50 -11.03
N TYR A 46 8.08 12.80 -12.22
CA TYR A 46 6.77 12.31 -12.64
C TYR A 46 6.92 11.32 -13.79
N VAL A 47 6.20 10.22 -13.69
CA VAL A 47 6.04 9.23 -14.76
C VAL A 47 4.58 9.24 -15.19
N GLU A 48 4.31 9.38 -16.47
CA GLU A 48 2.93 9.47 -16.98
C GLU A 48 2.42 8.12 -17.45
N ASN A 49 1.27 7.71 -16.93
CA ASN A 49 0.50 6.61 -17.47
C ASN A 49 -0.66 7.17 -18.33
N ASN A 50 -0.41 7.35 -19.62
CA ASN A 50 -1.41 7.91 -20.55
C ASN A 50 -2.56 6.96 -20.91
N VAL A 51 -2.50 5.73 -20.41
CA VAL A 51 -3.52 4.68 -20.62
C VAL A 51 -4.06 4.16 -19.29
N TYR A 52 -4.05 5.00 -18.26
CA TYR A 52 -4.50 4.66 -16.91
C TYR A 52 -5.93 4.11 -16.86
N ASP A 53 -6.80 4.53 -17.77
CA ASP A 53 -8.19 4.10 -17.91
C ASP A 53 -8.35 2.68 -18.51
N LYS A 54 -7.27 2.11 -19.04
CA LYS A 54 -7.21 0.77 -19.69
C LYS A 54 -6.27 -0.20 -19.00
N THR A 55 -5.55 0.27 -17.99
CA THR A 55 -4.52 -0.50 -17.27
C THR A 55 -4.77 -0.43 -15.78
N ASN A 56 -4.12 -1.32 -15.03
CA ASN A 56 -4.14 -1.29 -13.58
C ASN A 56 -2.75 -0.87 -13.03
N ASN A 57 -2.57 -0.89 -11.71
CA ASN A 57 -1.38 -0.40 -11.01
C ASN A 57 -0.08 -1.14 -11.40
N ILE A 58 -0.16 -2.40 -11.91
CA ILE A 58 0.98 -3.12 -12.47
C ILE A 58 1.66 -2.33 -13.60
N TYR A 59 0.88 -1.69 -14.47
CA TYR A 59 1.42 -0.93 -15.59
C TYR A 59 2.03 0.40 -15.14
N SER A 60 1.43 1.06 -14.18
CA SER A 60 2.01 2.24 -13.54
C SER A 60 3.40 1.94 -12.99
N LEU A 61 3.55 0.80 -12.31
CA LEU A 61 4.83 0.38 -11.78
C LEU A 61 5.80 -0.06 -12.89
N TYR A 62 5.30 -0.71 -13.95
CA TYR A 62 6.10 -1.03 -15.14
C TYR A 62 6.71 0.20 -15.80
N LEU A 63 5.97 1.31 -15.89
CA LEU A 63 6.47 2.57 -16.44
C LEU A 63 7.58 3.18 -15.55
N ALA A 64 7.50 3.01 -14.25
CA ALA A 64 8.48 3.50 -13.28
C ALA A 64 9.65 2.52 -13.02
N LYS A 65 9.70 1.37 -13.68
CA LYS A 65 10.61 0.24 -13.39
C LYS A 65 12.10 0.60 -13.34
N ASN A 66 12.55 1.55 -14.19
CA ASN A 66 13.96 1.94 -14.23
C ASN A 66 14.42 2.56 -12.91
N TYR A 67 13.54 3.25 -12.18
CA TYR A 67 13.86 3.83 -10.89
C TYR A 67 14.01 2.77 -9.78
N LEU A 68 13.30 1.64 -9.89
CA LEU A 68 13.38 0.56 -8.90
C LEU A 68 14.72 -0.18 -8.94
N VAL A 69 15.43 -0.17 -10.06
CA VAL A 69 16.75 -0.82 -10.21
C VAL A 69 17.92 0.11 -9.91
N GLU A 70 17.67 1.39 -9.68
CA GLU A 70 18.73 2.35 -9.38
C GLU A 70 19.15 2.34 -7.91
N ASP A 71 18.18 2.26 -7.01
CA ASP A 71 18.38 2.38 -5.56
C ASP A 71 17.43 1.44 -4.78
N GLU A 72 17.62 1.35 -3.46
CA GLU A 72 16.63 0.78 -2.56
C GLU A 72 15.35 1.64 -2.62
N THR A 73 14.19 1.00 -2.69
CA THR A 73 12.92 1.68 -2.95
C THR A 73 11.88 1.40 -1.88
N ILE A 74 11.16 2.43 -1.46
CA ILE A 74 9.89 2.29 -0.75
C ILE A 74 8.78 2.51 -1.76
N LEU A 75 7.91 1.52 -1.93
CA LEU A 75 6.72 1.58 -2.76
C LEU A 75 5.50 1.83 -1.89
N LEU A 76 4.70 2.84 -2.24
CA LEU A 76 3.48 3.24 -1.54
C LEU A 76 2.34 3.39 -2.53
N GLU A 77 1.14 2.98 -2.16
CA GLU A 77 -0.09 3.38 -2.87
C GLU A 77 -0.57 4.74 -2.37
N SER A 78 -1.20 5.53 -3.26
CA SER A 78 -1.51 6.94 -3.01
C SER A 78 -2.81 7.18 -2.21
N ASP A 79 -3.59 6.14 -2.00
CA ASP A 79 -4.88 6.11 -1.29
C ASP A 79 -4.76 5.74 0.20
N LEU A 80 -3.54 5.69 0.71
CA LEU A 80 -3.25 5.29 2.08
C LEU A 80 -3.20 6.49 3.04
N ILE A 81 -3.75 6.30 4.22
CA ILE A 81 -3.46 7.11 5.42
C ILE A 81 -2.88 6.19 6.49
N PHE A 82 -1.76 6.59 7.10
CA PHE A 82 -1.05 5.77 8.07
C PHE A 82 -0.24 6.60 9.07
N GLU A 83 0.20 5.99 10.17
CA GLU A 83 1.07 6.61 11.16
C GLU A 83 2.55 6.59 10.74
N ASN A 84 3.28 7.65 11.07
CA ASN A 84 4.72 7.79 10.74
C ASN A 84 5.59 6.65 11.28
N SER A 85 5.18 6.05 12.40
CA SER A 85 5.87 4.91 13.02
C SER A 85 6.03 3.71 12.08
N ILE A 86 5.12 3.53 11.13
CA ILE A 86 5.19 2.46 10.11
C ILE A 86 6.42 2.64 9.22
N LEU A 87 6.64 3.85 8.69
CA LEU A 87 7.83 4.13 7.87
C LEU A 87 9.12 3.98 8.68
N SER A 88 9.12 4.46 9.93
CA SER A 88 10.28 4.33 10.82
C SER A 88 10.63 2.86 11.09
N LYS A 89 9.63 2.01 11.33
CA LYS A 89 9.83 0.56 11.50
C LYS A 89 10.35 -0.07 10.21
N LEU A 90 9.78 0.30 9.06
CA LEU A 90 10.17 -0.25 7.76
C LEU A 90 11.64 0.03 7.41
N ILE A 91 12.08 1.28 7.61
CA ILE A 91 13.44 1.70 7.25
C ILE A 91 14.47 1.08 8.20
N ASN A 92 14.18 1.07 9.51
CA ASN A 92 15.10 0.56 10.52
C ASN A 92 15.13 -0.99 10.59
N HIS A 93 14.26 -1.67 9.84
CA HIS A 93 14.24 -3.13 9.84
C HIS A 93 15.44 -3.68 9.08
N PRO A 94 16.19 -4.64 9.66
CA PRO A 94 17.44 -5.15 9.08
C PRO A 94 17.25 -5.95 7.78
N TYR A 95 16.04 -6.49 7.55
CA TYR A 95 15.77 -7.27 6.34
C TYR A 95 15.54 -6.34 5.14
N PRO A 96 16.14 -6.64 3.97
CA PRO A 96 16.15 -5.70 2.84
C PRO A 96 14.83 -5.62 2.06
N ASN A 97 14.00 -6.68 2.09
CA ASN A 97 12.76 -6.73 1.32
C ASN A 97 11.59 -7.02 2.22
N LEU A 98 10.68 -6.06 2.35
CA LEU A 98 9.58 -6.11 3.30
C LEU A 98 8.25 -5.73 2.64
N ALA A 99 7.19 -6.41 3.04
CA ALA A 99 5.82 -5.96 2.89
C ALA A 99 5.23 -5.63 4.26
N VAL A 100 4.66 -4.45 4.43
CA VAL A 100 3.92 -4.12 5.65
C VAL A 100 2.59 -4.84 5.61
N VAL A 101 2.26 -5.55 6.69
CA VAL A 101 1.04 -6.32 6.81
C VAL A 101 0.36 -6.12 8.16
N ALA A 102 -0.95 -6.23 8.21
CA ALA A 102 -1.74 -6.23 9.43
C ALA A 102 -2.55 -7.53 9.55
N LYS A 103 -2.83 -7.99 10.77
CA LYS A 103 -3.71 -9.15 10.95
C LYS A 103 -5.04 -8.91 10.27
N TYR A 104 -5.49 -9.84 9.43
CA TYR A 104 -6.73 -9.70 8.69
C TYR A 104 -7.94 -9.51 9.62
N GLN A 105 -8.80 -8.60 9.26
CA GLN A 105 -10.09 -8.35 9.89
C GLN A 105 -11.18 -8.32 8.83
N SER A 106 -12.42 -8.68 9.21
CA SER A 106 -13.53 -8.91 8.28
C SER A 106 -13.96 -7.67 7.45
N TRP A 107 -13.58 -6.48 7.88
CA TRP A 107 -13.84 -5.23 7.13
C TRP A 107 -12.79 -4.92 6.06
N MET A 108 -11.63 -5.62 6.09
CA MET A 108 -10.54 -5.40 5.15
C MET A 108 -10.83 -6.11 3.82
N ASP A 109 -10.53 -5.44 2.72
CA ASP A 109 -10.62 -5.96 1.36
C ASP A 109 -9.23 -6.02 0.70
N GLY A 110 -9.14 -6.67 -0.47
CA GLY A 110 -7.93 -6.74 -1.29
C GLY A 110 -7.06 -7.97 -1.02
N THR A 111 -5.76 -7.82 -1.30
CA THR A 111 -4.78 -8.92 -1.22
C THR A 111 -4.41 -9.24 0.23
N VAL A 112 -4.39 -10.53 0.55
CA VAL A 112 -3.89 -11.04 1.84
C VAL A 112 -2.70 -11.97 1.62
N VAL A 113 -1.92 -12.19 2.68
CA VAL A 113 -0.76 -13.07 2.66
C VAL A 113 -0.83 -14.09 3.80
N ARG A 114 -0.13 -15.21 3.61
CA ARG A 114 0.21 -16.15 4.68
C ARG A 114 1.68 -16.03 5.05
N LEU A 115 1.97 -16.19 6.31
CA LEU A 115 3.31 -16.13 6.85
C LEU A 115 3.72 -17.48 7.43
N ASP A 116 5.01 -17.77 7.41
CA ASP A 116 5.60 -18.81 8.25
C ASP A 116 6.01 -18.26 9.63
N GLU A 117 6.63 -19.11 10.45
CA GLU A 117 7.09 -18.77 11.81
C GLU A 117 8.18 -17.70 11.83
N ASP A 118 8.94 -17.56 10.73
CA ASP A 118 10.00 -16.56 10.56
C ASP A 118 9.53 -15.27 9.87
N ASN A 119 8.21 -15.09 9.71
CA ASN A 119 7.57 -14.00 8.98
C ASN A 119 7.91 -13.94 7.48
N ASN A 120 8.36 -15.03 6.86
CA ASN A 120 8.45 -15.07 5.41
C ASN A 120 7.05 -15.11 4.80
N ILE A 121 6.87 -14.38 3.72
CA ILE A 121 5.61 -14.42 2.97
C ILE A 121 5.60 -15.66 2.08
N LEU A 122 4.73 -16.60 2.43
CA LEU A 122 4.59 -17.87 1.71
C LEU A 122 3.76 -17.74 0.43
N ASN A 123 2.77 -16.87 0.45
CA ASN A 123 1.87 -16.68 -0.69
C ASN A 123 1.10 -15.37 -0.60
N PHE A 124 0.85 -14.76 -1.76
CA PHE A 124 -0.11 -13.66 -1.95
C PHE A 124 -1.42 -14.24 -2.46
N ILE A 125 -2.51 -13.94 -1.78
CA ILE A 125 -3.84 -14.48 -2.04
C ILE A 125 -4.75 -13.33 -2.44
N SER A 126 -5.21 -13.35 -3.69
CA SER A 126 -6.15 -12.36 -4.20
C SER A 126 -7.55 -12.58 -3.63
N LYS A 127 -8.41 -11.56 -3.72
CA LYS A 127 -9.83 -11.63 -3.31
C LYS A 127 -10.55 -12.85 -3.91
N LYS A 128 -10.26 -13.21 -5.17
CA LYS A 128 -10.87 -14.38 -5.84
C LYS A 128 -10.46 -15.72 -5.22
N ALA A 129 -9.29 -15.80 -4.62
CA ALA A 129 -8.74 -17.00 -4.00
C ALA A 129 -8.90 -17.03 -2.47
N PHE A 130 -9.50 -15.99 -1.89
CA PHE A 130 -9.73 -15.87 -0.45
C PHE A 130 -10.68 -16.96 0.05
N GLN A 131 -10.29 -17.63 1.14
CA GLN A 131 -11.11 -18.67 1.80
C GLN A 131 -11.46 -18.22 3.21
N PHE A 132 -12.73 -17.91 3.45
CA PHE A 132 -13.19 -17.39 4.74
C PHE A 132 -12.89 -18.32 5.93
N CYS A 133 -12.93 -19.63 5.74
CA CYS A 133 -12.57 -20.61 6.77
C CYS A 133 -11.11 -20.53 7.24
N GLN A 134 -10.25 -19.90 6.47
CA GLN A 134 -8.82 -19.72 6.76
C GLN A 134 -8.47 -18.29 7.21
N LYS A 135 -9.46 -17.43 7.45
CA LYS A 135 -9.25 -16.00 7.75
C LYS A 135 -8.28 -15.73 8.90
N GLU A 136 -8.24 -16.62 9.89
CA GLU A 136 -7.34 -16.50 11.03
C GLU A 136 -5.86 -16.70 10.69
N SER A 137 -5.54 -17.27 9.52
CA SER A 137 -4.17 -17.43 9.05
C SER A 137 -3.71 -16.28 8.16
N TYR A 138 -4.60 -15.32 7.86
CA TYR A 138 -4.32 -14.27 6.88
C TYR A 138 -3.86 -12.96 7.53
N TYR A 139 -3.02 -12.27 6.77
CA TYR A 139 -2.61 -10.89 7.02
C TYR A 139 -2.93 -10.06 5.78
N LYS A 140 -3.56 -8.90 5.95
CA LYS A 140 -3.83 -7.94 4.86
C LYS A 140 -2.56 -7.17 4.53
N THR A 141 -2.22 -7.01 3.25
CA THR A 141 -1.18 -6.08 2.80
C THR A 141 -1.63 -4.65 3.06
N VAL A 142 -0.73 -3.83 3.62
CA VAL A 142 -0.97 -2.39 3.85
C VAL A 142 -0.60 -1.57 2.60
N ASN A 143 -0.14 -2.25 1.54
CA ASN A 143 0.31 -1.66 0.28
C ASN A 143 1.49 -0.69 0.46
N ILE A 144 2.34 -1.01 1.45
CA ILE A 144 3.63 -0.37 1.71
C ILE A 144 4.72 -1.45 1.65
N TYR A 145 5.72 -1.24 0.79
CA TYR A 145 6.78 -2.22 0.56
C TYR A 145 8.16 -1.55 0.62
N LYS A 146 9.16 -2.32 1.01
CA LYS A 146 10.58 -1.99 0.87
C LYS A 146 11.25 -3.03 -0.01
N PHE A 147 11.92 -2.60 -1.07
CA PHE A 147 12.65 -3.46 -1.98
C PHE A 147 14.10 -3.00 -2.07
N SER A 148 15.02 -3.92 -1.89
CA SER A 148 16.42 -3.68 -2.19
C SER A 148 16.63 -3.54 -3.69
N LYS A 149 17.67 -2.80 -4.08
CA LYS A 149 18.13 -2.72 -5.47
C LYS A 149 18.36 -4.12 -6.07
N GLU A 150 18.99 -5.02 -5.30
CA GLU A 150 19.30 -6.38 -5.75
C GLU A 150 18.01 -7.18 -6.05
N PHE A 151 17.03 -7.15 -5.15
CA PHE A 151 15.73 -7.80 -5.37
C PHE A 151 15.02 -7.23 -6.58
N SER A 152 14.97 -5.90 -6.71
CA SER A 152 14.35 -5.24 -7.86
C SER A 152 15.02 -5.64 -9.16
N THR A 153 16.35 -5.60 -9.24
CA THR A 153 17.12 -5.88 -10.45
C THR A 153 17.05 -7.36 -10.86
N ASN A 154 17.22 -8.27 -9.88
CA ASN A 154 17.42 -9.69 -10.20
C ASN A 154 16.11 -10.49 -10.23
N LYS A 155 15.05 -9.97 -9.60
CA LYS A 155 13.77 -10.68 -9.50
C LYS A 155 12.58 -9.82 -9.90
N TYR A 156 12.28 -8.75 -9.16
CA TYR A 156 11.01 -8.08 -9.33
C TYR A 156 10.80 -7.54 -10.75
N ILE A 157 11.76 -6.82 -11.31
CA ILE A 157 11.62 -6.22 -12.65
C ILE A 157 11.60 -7.26 -13.77
N PRO A 158 12.47 -8.29 -13.80
CA PRO A 158 12.35 -9.36 -14.80
C PRO A 158 10.98 -10.05 -14.79
N PHE A 159 10.42 -10.34 -13.60
CA PHE A 159 9.10 -10.95 -13.49
C PHE A 159 7.98 -9.97 -13.87
N LEU A 160 8.09 -8.69 -13.51
CA LEU A 160 7.15 -7.64 -13.90
C LEU A 160 7.09 -7.49 -15.42
N GLU A 161 8.24 -7.44 -16.09
CA GLU A 161 8.32 -7.36 -17.54
C GLU A 161 7.74 -8.59 -18.24
N ALA A 162 8.08 -9.77 -17.75
CA ALA A 162 7.56 -11.03 -18.28
C ALA A 162 6.03 -11.10 -18.09
N TYR A 163 5.54 -10.72 -16.92
CA TYR A 163 4.12 -10.70 -16.60
C TYR A 163 3.35 -9.76 -17.53
N CYS A 164 3.78 -8.51 -17.64
CA CYS A 164 3.13 -7.52 -18.52
C CYS A 164 3.12 -7.96 -20.00
N LYS A 165 4.19 -8.57 -20.48
CA LYS A 165 4.29 -9.07 -21.86
C LYS A 165 3.42 -10.30 -22.13
N ALA A 166 3.30 -11.21 -21.16
CA ALA A 166 2.61 -12.47 -21.33
C ALA A 166 1.11 -12.41 -20.99
N LEU A 167 0.74 -11.65 -19.95
CA LEU A 167 -0.60 -11.65 -19.34
C LEU A 167 -1.31 -10.29 -19.45
N GLY A 168 -0.58 -9.25 -19.88
CA GLY A 168 -1.14 -7.91 -20.08
C GLY A 168 -0.96 -6.97 -18.88
N ASN A 169 -1.57 -5.79 -19.00
CA ASN A 169 -1.30 -4.65 -18.15
C ASN A 169 -2.46 -4.29 -17.21
N ASN A 170 -3.52 -5.11 -17.16
CA ASN A 170 -4.73 -4.83 -16.38
C ASN A 170 -4.86 -5.76 -15.16
N GLU A 171 -3.78 -5.81 -14.36
CA GLU A 171 -3.72 -6.59 -13.12
C GLU A 171 -3.04 -5.78 -12.01
N TYR A 172 -3.13 -6.27 -10.78
CA TYR A 172 -2.41 -5.70 -9.64
C TYR A 172 -0.95 -6.15 -9.63
N TYR A 173 -0.03 -5.26 -9.26
CA TYR A 173 1.41 -5.58 -9.19
C TYR A 173 1.75 -6.68 -8.16
N GLU A 174 0.89 -6.93 -7.19
CA GLU A 174 1.04 -8.06 -6.25
C GLU A 174 0.95 -9.42 -6.94
N GLN A 175 0.39 -9.50 -8.14
CA GLN A 175 0.45 -10.75 -8.92
C GLN A 175 1.90 -11.13 -9.27
N VAL A 176 2.77 -10.15 -9.46
CA VAL A 176 4.21 -10.38 -9.63
C VAL A 176 4.83 -10.92 -8.34
N LEU A 177 4.53 -10.31 -7.20
CA LEU A 177 4.98 -10.78 -5.88
C LEU A 177 4.46 -12.19 -5.57
N LYS A 178 3.23 -12.50 -5.98
CA LYS A 178 2.66 -13.84 -5.89
C LYS A 178 3.50 -14.87 -6.65
N VAL A 179 3.89 -14.57 -7.89
CA VAL A 179 4.73 -15.49 -8.68
C VAL A 179 6.10 -15.65 -8.02
N ILE A 180 6.71 -14.57 -7.54
CA ILE A 180 8.00 -14.61 -6.85
C ILE A 180 7.92 -15.41 -5.56
N SER A 181 6.83 -15.30 -4.79
CA SER A 181 6.66 -16.05 -3.54
C SER A 181 6.55 -17.56 -3.71
N LEU A 182 6.34 -18.05 -4.93
CA LEU A 182 6.32 -19.48 -5.27
C LEU A 182 7.71 -20.04 -5.60
N LEU A 183 8.74 -19.20 -5.65
CA LEU A 183 10.12 -19.65 -5.84
C LEU A 183 10.67 -20.27 -4.55
N ASP A 184 11.68 -21.14 -4.70
CA ASP A 184 12.23 -21.94 -3.60
C ASP A 184 12.86 -21.16 -2.43
N ARG A 185 13.10 -19.86 -2.60
CA ARG A 185 13.70 -19.01 -1.56
C ARG A 185 12.76 -17.86 -1.20
N PRO A 186 12.45 -17.67 0.08
CA PRO A 186 11.69 -16.53 0.52
C PRO A 186 12.54 -15.24 0.38
N ASP A 187 12.14 -14.36 -0.50
CA ASP A 187 12.83 -13.09 -0.75
C ASP A 187 12.16 -11.89 -0.10
N LEU A 188 10.95 -12.07 0.40
CA LEU A 188 10.12 -11.02 0.98
C LEU A 188 9.62 -11.47 2.35
N LYS A 189 9.85 -10.64 3.36
CA LYS A 189 9.32 -10.84 4.72
C LYS A 189 8.18 -9.87 5.00
N ALA A 190 7.34 -10.27 5.93
CA ALA A 190 6.30 -9.40 6.47
C ALA A 190 6.86 -8.53 7.59
N LEU A 191 6.59 -7.23 7.55
CA LEU A 191 6.64 -6.33 8.69
C LEU A 191 5.22 -6.22 9.26
N THR A 192 4.95 -7.00 10.29
CA THR A 192 3.62 -7.01 10.91
C THR A 192 3.43 -5.79 11.82
N ILE A 193 2.39 -5.00 11.54
CA ILE A 193 1.92 -3.92 12.41
C ILE A 193 0.73 -4.40 13.24
N THR A 194 0.64 -3.94 14.48
CA THR A 194 -0.37 -4.40 15.45
C THR A 194 -1.17 -3.28 16.09
N THR A 195 -0.52 -2.16 16.36
CA THR A 195 -1.12 -1.01 17.07
C THR A 195 -1.15 0.25 16.22
N GLU A 196 -0.38 0.29 15.15
CA GLU A 196 -0.30 1.44 14.26
C GLU A 196 -1.59 1.59 13.46
N LYS A 197 -2.08 2.82 13.41
CA LYS A 197 -3.26 3.15 12.62
C LYS A 197 -2.89 3.28 11.15
N TRP A 198 -3.72 2.68 10.31
CA TRP A 198 -3.66 2.82 8.86
C TRP A 198 -5.05 2.58 8.26
N TYR A 199 -5.29 3.11 7.08
CA TYR A 199 -6.53 2.88 6.34
C TYR A 199 -6.30 3.10 4.84
N GLU A 200 -6.98 2.34 3.99
CA GLU A 200 -7.05 2.47 2.55
C GLU A 200 -8.37 3.19 2.19
N ILE A 201 -8.32 4.21 1.36
CA ILE A 201 -9.45 5.11 1.10
C ILE A 201 -9.85 4.98 -0.36
N ASP A 202 -10.85 4.12 -0.62
CA ASP A 202 -11.40 3.88 -1.96
C ASP A 202 -12.61 4.75 -2.25
N ASP A 203 -13.40 5.09 -1.23
CA ASP A 203 -14.63 5.83 -1.37
C ASP A 203 -14.86 6.86 -0.24
N GLN A 204 -16.01 7.55 -0.31
CA GLN A 204 -16.38 8.56 0.72
C GLN A 204 -16.61 7.93 2.10
N GLN A 205 -17.05 6.69 2.16
CA GLN A 205 -17.23 5.99 3.43
C GLN A 205 -15.89 5.68 4.08
N ASP A 206 -14.91 5.24 3.29
CA ASP A 206 -13.55 5.00 3.75
C ASP A 206 -12.88 6.28 4.24
N LEU A 207 -13.07 7.40 3.52
CA LEU A 207 -12.59 8.70 3.99
C LEU A 207 -13.19 9.06 5.36
N ASN A 208 -14.51 8.91 5.54
CA ASN A 208 -15.16 9.17 6.83
C ASN A 208 -14.62 8.25 7.94
N ASN A 209 -14.31 6.98 7.60
CA ASN A 209 -13.74 6.01 8.52
C ASN A 209 -12.34 6.41 8.94
N ALA A 210 -11.52 6.79 7.96
CA ALA A 210 -10.16 7.26 8.18
C ALA A 210 -10.13 8.53 9.05
N GLU A 211 -11.00 9.50 8.75
CA GLU A 211 -11.13 10.71 9.56
C GLU A 211 -11.48 10.37 11.02
N ALA A 212 -12.40 9.44 11.25
CA ALA A 212 -12.75 9.02 12.61
C ALA A 212 -11.60 8.29 13.30
N LEU A 213 -10.88 7.42 12.59
CA LEU A 213 -9.76 6.65 13.12
C LEU A 213 -8.58 7.57 13.54
N PHE A 214 -8.32 8.61 12.75
CA PHE A 214 -7.22 9.56 12.99
C PHE A 214 -7.62 10.81 13.76
N SER A 215 -8.90 10.97 14.10
CA SER A 215 -9.38 12.06 14.95
C SER A 215 -9.16 11.76 16.43
N GLU A 216 -9.09 12.80 17.22
CA GLU A 216 -8.91 12.72 18.67
C GLU A 216 -10.10 13.30 19.45
N GLY A 217 -10.43 12.68 20.58
CA GLY A 217 -11.38 13.20 21.57
C GLY A 217 -12.80 13.45 21.06
N LYS A 218 -13.36 14.63 21.34
CA LYS A 218 -14.75 14.99 21.00
C LYS A 218 -15.03 15.02 19.50
N GLN A 219 -14.03 15.27 18.67
CA GLN A 219 -14.17 15.27 17.20
C GLN A 219 -14.41 13.85 16.68
N ALA A 220 -13.70 12.86 17.20
CA ALA A 220 -13.94 11.46 16.86
C ALA A 220 -15.37 11.05 17.18
N LEU A 221 -15.87 11.36 18.40
CA LEU A 221 -17.25 11.07 18.81
C LEU A 221 -18.29 11.75 17.91
N SER A 222 -18.03 12.99 17.48
CA SER A 222 -18.92 13.72 16.57
C SER A 222 -18.99 13.08 15.19
N LEU A 223 -17.88 12.55 14.66
CA LEU A 223 -17.82 11.83 13.39
C LEU A 223 -18.55 10.48 13.47
N TYR A 224 -18.37 9.74 14.55
CA TYR A 224 -19.13 8.49 14.78
C TYR A 224 -20.62 8.73 14.90
N GLY A 225 -21.06 9.79 15.56
CA GLY A 225 -22.48 10.14 15.74
C GLY A 225 -23.22 10.53 14.46
N LYS A 226 -22.52 10.81 13.36
CA LYS A 226 -23.12 11.12 12.05
C LYS A 226 -23.45 9.92 11.20
N ARG A 227 -23.23 8.71 11.68
CA ARG A 227 -23.35 7.46 10.92
C ARG A 227 -24.64 6.74 11.26
N TYR A 228 -25.30 6.23 10.21
CA TYR A 228 -26.52 5.47 10.30
C TYR A 228 -26.28 4.01 9.93
N GLY A 229 -26.75 3.07 10.78
CA GLY A 229 -26.85 1.65 10.46
C GLY A 229 -25.54 0.87 10.47
N GLY A 230 -25.66 -0.44 10.43
CA GLY A 230 -24.69 -1.50 10.55
C GLY A 230 -23.28 -1.29 9.97
N TYR A 231 -22.43 -0.61 10.69
CA TYR A 231 -21.03 -0.37 10.27
C TYR A 231 -20.10 -1.47 10.77
N TRP A 232 -20.31 -2.66 10.27
CA TRP A 232 -19.42 -3.80 10.49
C TRP A 232 -17.97 -3.56 10.02
N ARG A 233 -17.69 -2.47 9.29
CA ARG A 233 -16.35 -1.98 8.96
C ARG A 233 -15.63 -1.26 10.11
N PHE A 234 -16.31 -1.02 11.23
CA PHE A 234 -15.70 -0.45 12.44
C PHE A 234 -15.56 -1.51 13.52
N PRO A 235 -14.41 -2.17 13.65
CA PRO A 235 -14.22 -3.22 14.63
C PRO A 235 -14.29 -2.74 16.08
N MET A 236 -14.29 -1.42 16.31
CA MET A 236 -14.37 -0.80 17.64
C MET A 236 -15.78 -0.33 18.02
N LEU A 237 -16.75 -0.46 17.14
CA LEU A 237 -18.16 -0.14 17.43
C LEU A 237 -18.95 -1.43 17.61
N LEU A 238 -19.61 -1.55 18.75
CA LEU A 238 -20.66 -2.56 18.93
C LEU A 238 -21.85 -2.14 18.10
N ASP A 239 -22.14 -2.91 17.07
CA ASP A 239 -23.26 -2.67 16.18
C ASP A 239 -24.44 -3.54 16.58
N PHE A 240 -25.50 -2.91 17.04
CA PHE A 240 -26.74 -3.57 17.44
C PHE A 240 -27.82 -3.56 16.34
N CYS A 241 -27.49 -3.18 15.12
CA CYS A 241 -28.45 -3.06 14.03
C CYS A 241 -28.87 -4.39 13.38
N TYR A 242 -28.32 -5.51 13.85
CA TYR A 242 -28.67 -6.88 13.42
C TYR A 242 -29.39 -7.65 14.52
N LEU A 243 -30.45 -7.08 15.07
CA LEU A 243 -31.43 -7.82 15.85
C LEU A 243 -32.67 -8.10 15.03
#